data_b0014fc8eaadddd1d79bae1f9f0c63bb
#
_entry.id   b0014fc8eaadddd1d79bae1f9f0c63bb
#
_cell.length_a   1.000
_cell.length_b   1.000
_cell.length_c   1.000
_cell.angle_alpha   90.00
_cell.angle_beta   90.00
_cell.angle_gamma   90.00
#
_symmetry.space_group_name_H-M   'P 1'
#
loop_
_entity.id
_entity.type
_entity.pdbx_description
1 polymer ?
#
loop_
_entity_poly.entity_id
_entity_poly.type
_entity_poly.pdbx_seq_one_letter_code
_entity_poly.pdbx_strand_id
1 'polypeptide(L)'
;MDIESLKDTFILEVFKERTWTKLLNPRGDVFEDIIREFFANAYVEGDHINCWVREREFTISRELIQDVLEIQPTTLDTSLHYDEKKEKREPFVQVLEGQLKKRALHMIEFTPKMRALAYIMILNLYPMKNLTTLSAPRTVFLYDLFTHKEIDICSHIYHLFIKSITKRNLRLTLQFLSLVMSLISRVRVKIPSGLSVMQKEKLINE
;
A
#
# COMPACT_ATOMS: atom_id res chain seq x y z
N MET A 1 11.16 -2.53 9.19
CA MET A 1 11.74 -3.83 8.77
C MET A 1 12.96 -3.51 7.95
N ASP A 2 14.06 -4.19 8.21
CA ASP A 2 15.29 -3.98 7.46
C ASP A 2 15.30 -4.88 6.22
N ILE A 3 15.56 -4.33 5.02
CA ILE A 3 15.69 -5.10 3.78
C ILE A 3 16.81 -6.14 3.88
N GLU A 4 17.86 -5.85 4.64
CA GLU A 4 18.95 -6.81 4.84
C GLU A 4 18.48 -8.09 5.52
N SER A 5 17.49 -8.00 6.41
CA SER A 5 16.88 -9.18 7.05
C SER A 5 16.09 -10.06 6.07
N LEU A 6 15.75 -9.53 4.90
CA LEU A 6 15.06 -10.25 3.82
C LEU A 6 16.01 -10.75 2.73
N LYS A 7 17.33 -10.52 2.87
CA LYS A 7 18.33 -10.94 1.93
C LYS A 7 18.25 -12.47 1.75
N ASP A 8 18.29 -12.90 0.50
CA ASP A 8 18.16 -14.31 0.10
C ASP A 8 16.82 -14.98 0.45
N THR A 9 15.77 -14.18 0.68
CA THR A 9 14.43 -14.72 0.89
C THR A 9 13.59 -14.65 -0.39
N PHE A 10 12.69 -15.61 -0.55
CA PHE A 10 11.64 -15.60 -1.58
C PHE A 10 10.88 -14.25 -1.65
N ILE A 11 10.67 -13.58 -0.51
CA ILE A 11 9.96 -12.30 -0.45
C ILE A 11 10.72 -11.23 -1.22
N LEU A 12 12.02 -11.11 -1.00
CA LEU A 12 12.84 -10.13 -1.69
C LEU A 12 12.88 -10.38 -3.20
N GLU A 13 12.88 -11.64 -3.63
CA GLU A 13 12.80 -12.01 -5.05
C GLU A 13 11.51 -11.52 -5.67
N VAL A 14 10.34 -11.80 -5.06
CA VAL A 14 9.02 -11.33 -5.52
C VAL A 14 8.97 -9.83 -5.70
N PHE A 15 9.59 -9.06 -4.81
CA PHE A 15 9.61 -7.61 -4.88
C PHE A 15 10.64 -7.06 -5.88
N LYS A 16 11.80 -7.72 -6.02
CA LYS A 16 12.83 -7.35 -7.02
C LYS A 16 12.34 -7.54 -8.45
N GLU A 17 11.73 -8.69 -8.74
CA GLU A 17 11.17 -8.99 -10.06
C GLU A 17 10.15 -7.95 -10.53
N ARG A 18 9.41 -7.36 -9.57
CA ARG A 18 8.40 -6.31 -9.82
C ARG A 18 8.95 -4.89 -9.72
N THR A 19 10.24 -4.71 -9.45
CA THR A 19 10.83 -3.39 -9.15
C THR A 19 10.21 -2.66 -7.96
N TRP A 20 9.61 -3.40 -6.99
CA TRP A 20 8.88 -2.86 -5.85
C TRP A 20 9.71 -2.73 -4.56
N THR A 21 11.02 -2.80 -4.65
CA THR A 21 11.91 -2.79 -3.47
C THR A 21 11.78 -1.52 -2.62
N LYS A 22 11.41 -0.40 -3.23
CA LYS A 22 11.13 0.85 -2.50
C LYS A 22 9.92 0.75 -1.56
N LEU A 23 8.96 -0.11 -1.87
CA LEU A 23 7.81 -0.36 -1.00
C LEU A 23 8.18 -1.16 0.27
N LEU A 24 9.26 -1.94 0.24
CA LEU A 24 9.75 -2.67 1.42
C LEU A 24 10.52 -1.79 2.41
N ASN A 25 11.16 -0.75 1.90
CA ASN A 25 12.00 0.14 2.70
C ASN A 25 11.64 1.60 2.42
N PRO A 26 10.53 2.07 2.93
CA PRO A 26 10.18 3.48 2.82
C PRO A 26 11.26 4.31 3.52
N ARG A 27 11.96 5.14 2.76
CA ARG A 27 13.05 6.00 3.22
C ARG A 27 12.52 7.38 3.61
N GLY A 28 13.19 7.98 4.57
CA GLY A 28 12.98 9.37 4.98
C GLY A 28 12.24 9.50 6.32
N ASP A 29 12.35 10.69 6.87
CA ASP A 29 11.68 11.08 8.10
C ASP A 29 10.19 11.33 7.83
N VAL A 30 9.36 10.94 8.76
CA VAL A 30 7.93 11.21 8.74
C VAL A 30 7.64 12.30 9.77
N PHE A 31 7.09 13.41 9.31
CA PHE A 31 6.74 14.54 10.15
C PHE A 31 5.22 14.53 10.39
N GLU A 32 4.82 14.32 11.63
CA GLU A 32 3.41 14.17 12.01
C GLU A 32 2.56 15.36 11.57
N ASP A 33 3.04 16.58 11.79
CA ASP A 33 2.31 17.79 11.43
C ASP A 33 2.08 17.91 9.92
N ILE A 34 3.05 17.53 9.11
CA ILE A 34 2.95 17.52 7.65
C ILE A 34 1.91 16.48 7.18
N ILE A 35 1.95 15.30 7.78
CA ILE A 35 0.98 14.23 7.47
C ILE A 35 -0.44 14.65 7.87
N ARG A 36 -0.62 15.23 9.05
CA ARG A 36 -1.92 15.75 9.51
C ARG A 36 -2.45 16.84 8.56
N GLU A 37 -1.59 17.79 8.18
CA GLU A 37 -1.94 18.85 7.22
C GLU A 37 -2.32 18.26 5.86
N PHE A 38 -1.57 17.29 5.35
CA PHE A 38 -1.87 16.59 4.10
C PHE A 38 -3.28 15.99 4.13
N PHE A 39 -3.61 15.18 5.15
CA PHE A 39 -4.92 14.54 5.21
C PHE A 39 -6.07 15.47 5.57
N ALA A 40 -5.80 16.56 6.25
CA ALA A 40 -6.81 17.59 6.53
C ALA A 40 -7.22 18.33 5.25
N ASN A 41 -6.29 18.55 4.33
CA ASN A 41 -6.48 19.37 3.15
C ASN A 41 -6.63 18.58 1.85
N ALA A 42 -6.42 17.25 1.88
CA ALA A 42 -6.62 16.41 0.72
C ALA A 42 -8.12 16.21 0.43
N TYR A 43 -8.49 16.37 -0.83
CA TYR A 43 -9.84 16.10 -1.31
C TYR A 43 -9.81 15.43 -2.69
N VAL A 44 -10.89 14.72 -3.01
CA VAL A 44 -11.05 14.05 -4.29
C VAL A 44 -12.03 14.84 -5.13
N GLU A 45 -11.62 15.19 -6.35
CA GLU A 45 -12.43 15.87 -7.35
C GLU A 45 -12.36 15.11 -8.67
N GLY A 46 -13.46 14.48 -9.07
CA GLY A 46 -13.45 13.53 -10.17
C GLY A 46 -12.47 12.39 -9.91
N ASP A 47 -11.53 12.19 -10.82
CA ASP A 47 -10.48 11.17 -10.73
C ASP A 47 -9.14 11.71 -10.18
N HIS A 48 -9.17 12.90 -9.56
CA HIS A 48 -7.96 13.55 -9.07
C HIS A 48 -7.99 13.69 -7.55
N ILE A 49 -6.82 13.52 -6.93
CA ILE A 49 -6.59 13.85 -5.53
C ILE A 49 -5.82 15.17 -5.49
N ASN A 50 -6.50 16.22 -5.05
CA ASN A 50 -5.89 17.53 -4.86
C ASN A 50 -5.52 17.69 -3.39
N CYS A 51 -4.41 18.38 -3.13
CA CYS A 51 -3.93 18.59 -1.79
C CYS A 51 -3.20 19.93 -1.67
N TRP A 52 -3.30 20.50 -0.47
CA TRP A 52 -2.59 21.71 -0.08
C TRP A 52 -1.76 21.45 1.17
N VAL A 53 -0.43 21.60 1.05
CA VAL A 53 0.52 21.44 2.16
C VAL A 53 1.54 22.55 2.14
N ARG A 54 1.70 23.24 3.27
CA ARG A 54 2.68 24.34 3.41
C ARG A 54 2.62 25.33 2.26
N GLU A 55 1.43 25.90 2.03
CA GLU A 55 1.16 26.92 1.00
C GLU A 55 1.40 26.44 -0.43
N ARG A 56 1.55 25.14 -0.65
CA ARG A 56 1.72 24.55 -1.96
C ARG A 56 0.56 23.62 -2.30
N GLU A 57 -0.09 23.94 -3.40
CA GLU A 57 -1.10 23.08 -4.01
C GLU A 57 -0.43 22.09 -4.98
N PHE A 58 -0.89 20.85 -4.98
CA PHE A 58 -0.47 19.82 -5.92
C PHE A 58 -1.52 18.73 -6.05
N THR A 59 -1.44 18.03 -7.18
CA THR A 59 -2.31 16.89 -7.48
C THR A 59 -1.52 15.60 -7.39
N ILE A 60 -2.07 14.61 -6.70
CA ILE A 60 -1.53 13.25 -6.72
C ILE A 60 -2.19 12.52 -7.86
N SER A 61 -1.38 11.97 -8.74
CA SER A 61 -1.79 11.08 -9.81
C SER A 61 -1.09 9.73 -9.68
N ARG A 62 -1.55 8.76 -10.46
CA ARG A 62 -0.91 7.46 -10.58
C ARG A 62 0.53 7.58 -11.08
N GLU A 63 0.76 8.47 -12.05
CA GLU A 63 2.07 8.74 -12.65
C GLU A 63 3.03 9.34 -11.61
N LEU A 64 2.55 10.22 -10.73
CA LEU A 64 3.38 10.75 -9.65
C LEU A 64 3.79 9.65 -8.66
N ILE A 65 2.89 8.71 -8.35
CA ILE A 65 3.21 7.53 -7.52
C ILE A 65 4.25 6.64 -8.21
N GLN A 66 4.09 6.38 -9.51
CA GLN A 66 5.03 5.61 -10.32
C GLN A 66 6.43 6.24 -10.30
N ASP A 67 6.50 7.55 -10.52
CA ASP A 67 7.75 8.30 -10.54
C ASP A 67 8.46 8.25 -9.17
N VAL A 68 7.72 8.45 -8.07
CA VAL A 68 8.29 8.39 -6.71
C VAL A 68 8.78 7.00 -6.35
N LEU A 69 8.03 5.97 -6.74
CA LEU A 69 8.38 4.58 -6.47
C LEU A 69 9.36 3.98 -7.48
N GLU A 70 9.62 4.68 -8.61
CA GLU A 70 10.43 4.20 -9.73
C GLU A 70 9.92 2.87 -10.30
N ILE A 71 8.60 2.71 -10.35
CA ILE A 71 7.95 1.51 -10.87
C ILE A 71 7.64 1.71 -12.35
N GLN A 72 7.91 0.69 -13.16
CA GLN A 72 7.59 0.73 -14.58
C GLN A 72 6.06 0.73 -14.80
N PRO A 73 5.57 1.47 -15.81
CA PRO A 73 4.17 1.44 -16.18
C PRO A 73 3.74 0.01 -16.54
N THR A 74 2.55 -0.37 -16.12
CA THR A 74 1.92 -1.62 -16.55
C THR A 74 0.99 -1.38 -17.73
N THR A 75 0.84 -2.37 -18.60
CA THR A 75 -0.12 -2.38 -19.70
C THR A 75 -1.47 -2.95 -19.32
N LEU A 76 -1.62 -3.39 -18.05
CA LEU A 76 -2.89 -3.94 -17.59
C LEU A 76 -4.02 -2.91 -17.64
N ASP A 77 -5.18 -3.38 -18.09
CA ASP A 77 -6.44 -2.67 -17.85
C ASP A 77 -6.76 -2.68 -16.34
N THR A 78 -6.52 -1.55 -15.70
CA THR A 78 -6.63 -1.38 -14.25
C THR A 78 -8.01 -0.90 -13.81
N SER A 79 -9.01 -0.97 -14.70
CA SER A 79 -10.38 -0.54 -14.40
C SER A 79 -11.04 -1.29 -13.24
N LEU A 80 -10.52 -2.47 -12.87
CA LEU A 80 -11.05 -3.30 -11.80
C LEU A 80 -10.11 -3.31 -10.59
N HIS A 81 -10.47 -2.57 -9.56
CA HIS A 81 -9.80 -2.61 -8.27
C HIS A 81 -10.09 -3.90 -7.50
N TYR A 82 -9.16 -4.34 -6.66
CA TYR A 82 -9.31 -5.58 -5.88
C TYR A 82 -10.56 -5.59 -4.99
N ASP A 83 -10.98 -4.44 -4.47
CA ASP A 83 -12.21 -4.33 -3.66
C ASP A 83 -13.49 -4.57 -4.48
N GLU A 84 -13.44 -4.41 -5.81
CA GLU A 84 -14.55 -4.53 -6.76
C GLU A 84 -14.55 -5.87 -7.50
N LYS A 85 -13.41 -6.59 -7.50
CA LYS A 85 -13.28 -7.91 -8.14
C LYS A 85 -14.10 -8.97 -7.39
N LYS A 86 -15.44 -8.85 -7.47
CA LYS A 86 -16.35 -9.80 -6.84
C LYS A 86 -16.42 -11.17 -7.51
N GLU A 87 -16.06 -11.29 -8.79
CA GLU A 87 -16.47 -12.43 -9.63
C GLU A 87 -15.39 -13.47 -9.96
N LYS A 88 -14.10 -13.19 -9.78
CA LYS A 88 -13.04 -14.16 -10.12
C LYS A 88 -12.45 -14.84 -8.89
N ARG A 89 -13.31 -15.50 -8.12
CA ARG A 89 -12.89 -16.26 -6.93
C ARG A 89 -12.50 -17.72 -7.21
N GLU A 90 -12.86 -18.24 -8.38
CA GLU A 90 -12.79 -19.68 -8.67
C GLU A 90 -11.39 -20.32 -8.66
N PRO A 91 -10.33 -19.71 -9.23
CA PRO A 91 -9.02 -20.37 -9.22
C PRO A 91 -8.42 -20.52 -7.82
N PHE A 92 -8.79 -19.61 -6.91
CA PHE A 92 -8.27 -19.62 -5.54
C PHE A 92 -8.94 -20.67 -4.66
N VAL A 93 -10.20 -21.00 -4.94
CA VAL A 93 -10.98 -22.04 -4.25
C VAL A 93 -10.34 -23.41 -4.42
N GLN A 94 -9.80 -23.68 -5.62
CA GLN A 94 -9.16 -24.97 -5.92
C GLN A 94 -7.82 -25.15 -5.19
N VAL A 95 -7.06 -24.06 -4.95
CA VAL A 95 -5.76 -24.10 -4.27
C VAL A 95 -5.89 -24.26 -2.75
N LEU A 96 -6.99 -23.81 -2.16
CA LEU A 96 -7.28 -23.87 -0.71
C LEU A 96 -8.36 -24.91 -0.35
N GLU A 97 -8.57 -25.92 -1.21
CA GLU A 97 -9.44 -27.08 -0.95
C GLU A 97 -10.76 -26.75 -0.23
N GLY A 98 -11.61 -25.96 -0.87
CA GLY A 98 -13.01 -25.83 -0.44
C GLY A 98 -13.29 -24.89 0.74
N GLN A 99 -12.34 -24.15 1.26
CA GLN A 99 -12.54 -23.28 2.43
C GLN A 99 -13.09 -21.89 2.13
N LEU A 100 -13.27 -21.51 0.89
CA LEU A 100 -13.70 -20.15 0.48
C LEU A 100 -15.20 -19.84 0.70
N LYS A 101 -15.94 -20.64 1.41
CA LYS A 101 -17.26 -20.26 1.92
C LYS A 101 -17.18 -19.20 3.03
N LYS A 102 -16.00 -18.96 3.59
CA LYS A 102 -15.76 -17.96 4.64
C LYS A 102 -15.49 -16.58 4.03
N ARG A 103 -16.01 -15.52 4.64
CA ARG A 103 -15.77 -14.12 4.26
C ARG A 103 -14.31 -13.68 4.46
N ALA A 104 -13.54 -14.40 5.25
CA ALA A 104 -12.14 -14.13 5.56
C ALA A 104 -11.41 -15.43 5.86
N LEU A 105 -10.12 -15.48 5.50
CA LEU A 105 -9.23 -16.60 5.80
C LEU A 105 -8.31 -16.23 6.95
N HIS A 106 -8.06 -17.18 7.85
CA HIS A 106 -7.13 -17.00 8.93
C HIS A 106 -5.69 -17.17 8.44
N MET A 107 -4.78 -16.33 8.91
CA MET A 107 -3.36 -16.37 8.53
C MET A 107 -2.70 -17.71 8.87
N ILE A 108 -3.20 -18.43 9.88
CA ILE A 108 -2.69 -19.75 10.27
C ILE A 108 -2.98 -20.83 9.21
N GLU A 109 -3.98 -20.63 8.36
CA GLU A 109 -4.37 -21.55 7.28
C GLU A 109 -3.38 -21.50 6.10
N PHE A 110 -2.52 -20.46 6.03
CA PHE A 110 -1.53 -20.30 4.97
C PHE A 110 -0.25 -21.07 5.27
N THR A 111 0.43 -21.52 4.21
CA THR A 111 1.79 -22.04 4.33
C THR A 111 2.73 -20.97 4.94
N PRO A 112 3.84 -21.35 5.58
CA PRO A 112 4.78 -20.40 6.17
C PRO A 112 5.25 -19.32 5.18
N LYS A 113 5.53 -19.68 3.92
CA LYS A 113 5.94 -18.74 2.86
C LYS A 113 4.83 -17.73 2.52
N MET A 114 3.59 -18.22 2.30
CA MET A 114 2.45 -17.35 2.03
C MET A 114 2.13 -16.44 3.22
N ARG A 115 2.24 -16.96 4.44
CA ARG A 115 2.02 -16.19 5.66
C ARG A 115 3.02 -15.05 5.81
N ALA A 116 4.31 -15.32 5.58
CA ALA A 116 5.33 -14.29 5.60
C ALA A 116 5.07 -13.21 4.54
N LEU A 117 4.74 -13.63 3.30
CA LEU A 117 4.38 -12.69 2.23
C LEU A 117 3.11 -11.89 2.58
N ALA A 118 2.11 -12.51 3.22
CA ALA A 118 0.89 -11.85 3.66
C ALA A 118 1.16 -10.76 4.71
N TYR A 119 2.06 -11.01 5.67
CA TYR A 119 2.47 -9.98 6.62
C TYR A 119 3.13 -8.79 5.93
N ILE A 120 4.05 -9.04 5.00
CA ILE A 120 4.71 -8.00 4.23
C ILE A 120 3.68 -7.20 3.39
N MET A 121 2.77 -7.92 2.72
CA MET A 121 1.68 -7.30 1.97
C MET A 121 0.82 -6.38 2.85
N ILE A 122 0.42 -6.85 4.02
CA ILE A 122 -0.39 -6.07 4.95
C ILE A 122 0.36 -4.83 5.44
N LEU A 123 1.65 -4.95 5.71
CA LEU A 123 2.44 -3.86 6.24
C LEU A 123 2.79 -2.80 5.18
N ASN A 124 2.93 -3.19 3.91
CA ASN A 124 3.51 -2.31 2.89
C ASN A 124 2.62 -2.03 1.69
N LEU A 125 1.71 -2.94 1.33
CA LEU A 125 0.97 -2.86 0.06
C LEU A 125 -0.54 -2.72 0.25
N TYR A 126 -1.12 -3.43 1.20
CA TYR A 126 -2.56 -3.46 1.40
C TYR A 126 -2.93 -3.45 2.89
N PRO A 127 -2.74 -2.33 3.52
CA PRO A 127 -2.78 -2.15 4.96
C PRO A 127 -4.10 -2.56 5.62
N MET A 128 -4.00 -3.16 6.82
CA MET A 128 -5.15 -3.49 7.66
C MET A 128 -4.79 -3.56 9.14
N LYS A 129 -5.80 -3.36 10.00
CA LYS A 129 -5.62 -3.42 11.46
C LYS A 129 -5.44 -4.85 11.98
N ASN A 130 -6.21 -5.77 11.43
CA ASN A 130 -6.24 -7.15 11.90
C ASN A 130 -5.22 -7.98 11.13
N LEU A 131 -4.19 -8.44 11.82
CA LEU A 131 -3.13 -9.26 11.23
C LEU A 131 -3.44 -10.76 11.26
N THR A 132 -4.61 -11.17 11.76
CA THR A 132 -4.95 -12.60 11.92
C THR A 132 -5.81 -13.16 10.79
N THR A 133 -6.52 -12.28 10.07
CA THR A 133 -7.44 -12.71 9.01
C THR A 133 -7.34 -11.83 7.79
N LEU A 134 -7.44 -12.41 6.60
CA LEU A 134 -7.51 -11.68 5.33
C LEU A 134 -8.94 -11.69 4.78
N SER A 135 -9.44 -10.53 4.36
CA SER A 135 -10.67 -10.43 3.57
C SER A 135 -10.48 -11.00 2.16
N ALA A 136 -11.56 -11.37 1.49
CA ALA A 136 -11.50 -11.93 0.15
C ALA A 136 -10.67 -11.09 -0.85
N PRO A 137 -10.83 -9.75 -0.95
CA PRO A 137 -10.00 -8.94 -1.85
C PRO A 137 -8.50 -9.05 -1.55
N ARG A 138 -8.12 -9.03 -0.25
CA ARG A 138 -6.71 -9.17 0.15
C ARG A 138 -6.15 -10.55 -0.10
N THR A 139 -7.00 -11.57 0.01
CA THR A 139 -6.61 -12.94 -0.31
C THR A 139 -6.35 -13.11 -1.80
N VAL A 140 -7.16 -12.51 -2.67
CA VAL A 140 -6.93 -12.49 -4.12
C VAL A 140 -5.64 -11.74 -4.45
N PHE A 141 -5.41 -10.58 -3.83
CA PHE A 141 -4.17 -9.83 -4.01
C PHE A 141 -2.93 -10.64 -3.58
N LEU A 142 -2.99 -11.31 -2.43
CA LEU A 142 -1.91 -12.18 -1.96
C LEU A 142 -1.64 -13.33 -2.94
N TYR A 143 -2.69 -13.93 -3.48
CA TYR A 143 -2.56 -15.00 -4.47
C TYR A 143 -1.89 -14.50 -5.75
N ASP A 144 -2.34 -13.37 -6.29
CA ASP A 144 -1.75 -12.77 -7.48
C ASP A 144 -0.28 -12.38 -7.23
N LEU A 145 0.04 -11.91 -6.02
CA LEU A 145 1.40 -11.63 -5.61
C LEU A 145 2.27 -12.90 -5.53
N PHE A 146 1.74 -13.97 -4.93
CA PHE A 146 2.41 -15.25 -4.74
C PHE A 146 2.62 -16.02 -6.04
N THR A 147 1.67 -15.91 -6.98
CA THR A 147 1.72 -16.60 -8.29
C THR A 147 2.38 -15.76 -9.38
N HIS A 148 3.05 -14.67 -9.02
CA HIS A 148 3.74 -13.77 -9.94
C HIS A 148 2.85 -13.16 -11.04
N LYS A 149 1.53 -13.09 -10.82
CA LYS A 149 0.64 -12.38 -11.74
C LYS A 149 0.97 -10.90 -11.76
N GLU A 150 0.78 -10.29 -12.92
CA GLU A 150 0.96 -8.86 -13.05
C GLU A 150 -0.06 -8.08 -12.21
N ILE A 151 0.40 -7.07 -11.48
CA ILE A 151 -0.39 -6.22 -10.59
C ILE A 151 -0.02 -4.77 -10.87
N ASP A 152 -1.00 -3.92 -11.17
CA ASP A 152 -0.79 -2.48 -11.14
C ASP A 152 -0.83 -1.96 -9.71
N ILE A 153 0.32 -1.96 -9.08
CA ILE A 153 0.46 -1.52 -7.68
C ILE A 153 0.22 -0.02 -7.54
N CYS A 154 0.55 0.79 -8.55
CA CYS A 154 0.37 2.24 -8.48
C CYS A 154 -1.10 2.63 -8.52
N SER A 155 -1.90 2.00 -9.39
CA SER A 155 -3.36 2.16 -9.38
C SER A 155 -3.98 1.63 -8.09
N HIS A 156 -3.48 0.52 -7.56
CA HIS A 156 -3.96 -0.01 -6.29
C HIS A 156 -3.70 0.98 -5.13
N ILE A 157 -2.50 1.51 -5.01
CA ILE A 157 -2.14 2.52 -3.99
C ILE A 157 -2.98 3.79 -4.19
N TYR A 158 -3.12 4.26 -5.43
CA TYR A 158 -3.94 5.42 -5.76
C TYR A 158 -5.40 5.26 -5.30
N HIS A 159 -6.00 4.10 -5.59
CA HIS A 159 -7.35 3.77 -5.12
C HIS A 159 -7.45 3.74 -3.58
N LEU A 160 -6.43 3.22 -2.89
CA LEU A 160 -6.40 3.24 -1.43
C LEU A 160 -6.31 4.67 -0.88
N PHE A 161 -5.58 5.59 -1.54
CA PHE A 161 -5.58 7.00 -1.19
C PHE A 161 -6.97 7.63 -1.36
N ILE A 162 -7.62 7.45 -2.52
CA ILE A 162 -8.99 7.93 -2.75
C ILE A 162 -9.92 7.44 -1.63
N LYS A 163 -9.88 6.14 -1.35
CA LYS A 163 -10.72 5.52 -0.32
C LYS A 163 -10.46 6.08 1.08
N SER A 164 -9.20 6.36 1.40
CA SER A 164 -8.80 6.93 2.69
C SER A 164 -9.31 8.35 2.85
N ILE A 165 -9.11 9.18 1.84
CA ILE A 165 -9.50 10.59 1.84
C ILE A 165 -11.02 10.72 1.86
N THR A 166 -11.72 9.98 0.98
CA THR A 166 -13.19 10.04 0.86
C THR A 166 -13.89 9.55 2.14
N LYS A 167 -13.38 8.49 2.75
CA LYS A 167 -13.98 7.93 3.97
C LYS A 167 -13.48 8.60 5.25
N ARG A 168 -12.58 9.56 5.15
CA ARG A 168 -11.87 10.17 6.29
C ARG A 168 -11.38 9.13 7.29
N ASN A 169 -10.95 7.98 6.79
CA ASN A 169 -10.50 6.88 7.62
C ASN A 169 -8.99 7.00 7.86
N LEU A 170 -8.61 7.80 8.84
CA LEU A 170 -7.24 8.04 9.24
C LEU A 170 -6.43 6.75 9.45
N ARG A 171 -7.08 5.65 9.77
CA ARG A 171 -6.40 4.36 10.03
C ARG A 171 -5.83 3.69 8.78
N LEU A 172 -6.41 3.93 7.60
CA LEU A 172 -5.83 3.47 6.32
C LEU A 172 -4.66 4.34 5.90
N THR A 173 -4.61 5.56 6.42
CA THR A 173 -3.65 6.59 6.02
C THR A 173 -2.29 6.45 6.67
N LEU A 174 -2.22 5.90 7.87
CA LEU A 174 -0.96 5.74 8.61
C LEU A 174 0.06 4.82 7.93
N GLN A 175 -0.34 4.05 6.93
CA GLN A 175 0.47 3.00 6.36
C GLN A 175 1.28 3.40 5.13
N PHE A 176 0.90 4.49 4.48
CA PHE A 176 1.68 5.08 3.38
C PHE A 176 2.37 6.39 3.78
N LEU A 177 2.63 6.60 5.08
CA LEU A 177 3.16 7.88 5.57
C LEU A 177 4.48 8.26 4.91
N SER A 178 5.38 7.28 4.78
CA SER A 178 6.66 7.52 4.11
C SER A 178 6.48 7.79 2.61
N LEU A 179 5.48 7.17 1.96
CA LEU A 179 5.14 7.47 0.57
C LEU A 179 4.54 8.88 0.45
N VAL A 180 3.65 9.28 1.37
CA VAL A 180 3.13 10.65 1.43
C VAL A 180 4.27 11.65 1.57
N MET A 181 5.23 11.41 2.48
CA MET A 181 6.41 12.26 2.62
C MET A 181 7.26 12.30 1.35
N SER A 182 7.40 11.17 0.66
CA SER A 182 8.13 11.11 -0.62
C SER A 182 7.41 11.88 -1.73
N LEU A 183 6.07 11.80 -1.80
CA LEU A 183 5.25 12.60 -2.73
C LEU A 183 5.40 14.11 -2.46
N ILE A 184 5.29 14.52 -1.20
CA ILE A 184 5.45 15.90 -0.74
C ILE A 184 6.85 16.43 -1.08
N SER A 185 7.87 15.63 -0.85
CA SER A 185 9.27 15.97 -1.21
C SER A 185 9.45 16.10 -2.71
N ARG A 186 8.85 15.19 -3.50
CA ARG A 186 8.93 15.20 -4.97
C ARG A 186 8.34 16.47 -5.57
N VAL A 187 7.24 16.95 -5.02
CA VAL A 187 6.63 18.23 -5.43
C VAL A 187 7.30 19.45 -4.79
N ARG A 188 8.42 19.26 -4.10
CA ARG A 188 9.27 20.32 -3.53
C ARG A 188 8.54 21.22 -2.52
N VAL A 189 7.69 20.65 -1.68
CA VAL A 189 7.16 21.35 -0.51
C VAL A 189 8.30 21.59 0.47
N LYS A 190 8.45 22.83 0.93
CA LYS A 190 9.47 23.17 1.93
C LYS A 190 9.03 22.67 3.30
N ILE A 191 9.82 21.77 3.87
CA ILE A 191 9.62 21.27 5.23
C ILE A 191 10.46 22.14 6.17
N PRO A 192 9.84 22.85 7.14
CA PRO A 192 10.60 23.66 8.09
C PRO A 192 11.56 22.83 8.94
N SER A 193 12.72 23.42 9.26
CA SER A 193 13.62 22.84 10.25
C SER A 193 12.98 22.88 11.65
N GLY A 194 13.17 21.82 12.43
CA GLY A 194 12.68 21.77 13.82
C GLY A 194 11.34 21.07 14.03
N LEU A 195 10.75 20.49 13.00
CA LEU A 195 9.58 19.62 13.16
C LEU A 195 9.97 18.31 13.85
N SER A 196 9.08 17.81 14.70
CA SER A 196 9.28 16.51 15.35
C SER A 196 9.10 15.37 14.35
N VAL A 197 10.08 14.48 14.30
CA VAL A 197 10.04 13.25 13.52
C VAL A 197 9.21 12.21 14.26
N MET A 198 8.27 11.56 13.58
CA MET A 198 7.53 10.44 14.16
C MET A 198 8.48 9.28 14.47
N GLN A 199 8.42 8.78 15.69
CA GLN A 199 9.17 7.58 16.06
C GLN A 199 8.56 6.36 15.37
N LYS A 200 9.40 5.51 14.75
CA LYS A 200 8.97 4.30 14.02
C LYS A 200 8.10 3.35 14.86
N GLU A 201 8.27 3.33 16.16
CA GLU A 201 7.51 2.51 17.11
C GLU A 201 6.03 2.92 17.22
N LYS A 202 5.70 4.22 17.04
CA LYS A 202 4.32 4.69 17.01
C LYS A 202 3.57 4.26 15.73
N LEU A 203 4.31 4.01 14.65
CA LEU A 203 3.72 3.62 13.35
C LEU A 203 3.14 2.19 13.35
N ILE A 204 3.49 1.37 14.32
CA ILE A 204 3.09 -0.05 14.39
C ILE A 204 1.95 -0.28 15.39
N ASN A 205 1.77 0.60 16.37
CA ASN A 205 0.89 0.39 17.54
C ASN A 205 -0.40 1.23 17.54
N GLU A 206 -0.64 2.12 16.59
CA GLU A 206 -1.89 2.88 16.41
C GLU A 206 -2.72 2.34 15.22
#